data_7db336b698b829b0b4a814b7751a1af2
#
_entry.id   7db336b698b829b0b4a814b7751a1af2
#
_cell.length_a   1.000
_cell.length_b   1.000
_cell.length_c   1.000
_cell.angle_alpha   90.00
_cell.angle_beta   90.00
_cell.angle_gamma   90.00
#
_symmetry.space_group_name_H-M   'P 1'
#
loop_
_entity.id
_entity.type
_entity.pdbx_description
1 polymer ?
#
loop_
_entity_poly.entity_id
_entity_poly.type
_entity_poly.pdbx_seq_one_letter_code
_entity_poly.pdbx_strand_id
1 'polypeptide(L)'
;MAFRKQAGHSLMTESSSLHWQDYHHSELNVAQLYAILALRSEVFVVEQTCVYQDIDGQDLTGENRHIIAWLDGKIAAYARILRFEDDVAIGRVIVAPSARGLKLGYQLMEQALAACQKHWPGARVAISAQAHLQGFYGRLGFVAYSEIYDEDGIPHVGMELRI
;
A
#
# COMPACT_ATOMS: atom_id res chain seq x y z
N MET A 1 -21.14 39.04 -3.97
CA MET A 1 -19.72 38.81 -3.70
C MET A 1 -19.42 37.70 -2.68
N ALA A 2 -20.35 37.41 -1.80
CA ALA A 2 -20.16 36.35 -0.81
C ALA A 2 -20.18 34.91 -1.38
N PHE A 3 -20.81 34.71 -2.52
CA PHE A 3 -21.04 33.39 -3.10
C PHE A 3 -19.78 32.66 -3.57
N ARG A 4 -18.77 33.39 -4.02
CA ARG A 4 -17.57 32.76 -4.60
C ARG A 4 -16.67 32.12 -3.56
N LYS A 5 -16.64 32.69 -2.35
CA LYS A 5 -15.78 32.16 -1.29
C LYS A 5 -16.34 30.88 -0.69
N GLN A 6 -17.65 30.80 -0.57
CA GLN A 6 -18.31 29.62 -0.01
C GLN A 6 -18.18 28.42 -0.95
N ALA A 7 -18.43 28.62 -2.24
CA ALA A 7 -18.31 27.54 -3.20
C ALA A 7 -16.89 26.97 -3.29
N GLY A 8 -15.89 27.85 -3.31
CA GLY A 8 -14.49 27.42 -3.36
C GLY A 8 -14.05 26.64 -2.13
N HIS A 9 -14.51 27.07 -0.96
CA HIS A 9 -14.18 26.40 0.29
C HIS A 9 -14.83 25.00 0.38
N SER A 10 -16.10 24.89 -0.02
CA SER A 10 -16.82 23.62 -0.03
C SER A 10 -16.14 22.59 -0.97
N LEU A 11 -15.77 23.02 -2.18
CA LEU A 11 -15.09 22.15 -3.15
C LEU A 11 -13.74 21.67 -2.63
N MET A 12 -12.97 22.52 -2.00
CA MET A 12 -11.67 22.14 -1.45
C MET A 12 -11.81 21.12 -0.31
N THR A 13 -12.83 21.26 0.53
CA THR A 13 -13.08 20.34 1.62
C THR A 13 -13.45 18.95 1.10
N GLU A 14 -14.29 18.88 0.06
CA GLU A 14 -14.70 17.62 -0.56
C GLU A 14 -13.55 16.94 -1.28
N SER A 15 -12.75 17.69 -2.04
CA SER A 15 -11.63 17.14 -2.81
C SER A 15 -10.48 16.65 -1.96
N SER A 16 -10.39 17.07 -0.68
CA SER A 16 -9.35 16.60 0.22
C SER A 16 -9.70 15.31 0.94
N SER A 17 -10.90 14.77 0.72
CA SER A 17 -11.34 13.54 1.37
C SER A 17 -10.67 12.31 0.80
N LEU A 18 -10.11 11.49 1.68
CA LEU A 18 -9.57 10.18 1.34
C LEU A 18 -10.62 9.11 1.58
N HIS A 19 -10.70 8.17 0.67
CA HIS A 19 -11.51 6.98 0.82
C HIS A 19 -10.61 5.76 0.89
N TRP A 20 -10.60 5.09 2.03
CA TRP A 20 -9.85 3.85 2.22
C TRP A 20 -10.74 2.66 1.92
N GLN A 21 -10.20 1.72 1.15
CA GLN A 21 -10.91 0.49 0.79
C GLN A 21 -10.00 -0.71 0.98
N ASP A 22 -10.58 -1.77 1.52
CA ASP A 22 -9.97 -3.08 1.71
C ASP A 22 -10.76 -4.06 0.83
N TYR A 23 -10.20 -4.44 -0.30
CA TYR A 23 -10.86 -5.31 -1.26
C TYR A 23 -10.22 -6.70 -1.29
N HIS A 24 -11.04 -7.73 -1.15
CA HIS A 24 -10.69 -9.04 -1.68
C HIS A 24 -10.53 -8.89 -3.20
N HIS A 25 -9.59 -9.64 -3.80
CA HIS A 25 -9.32 -9.46 -5.23
C HIS A 25 -10.56 -9.62 -6.11
N SER A 26 -11.52 -10.45 -5.70
CA SER A 26 -12.77 -10.67 -6.45
C SER A 26 -13.70 -9.45 -6.45
N GLU A 27 -13.47 -8.50 -5.57
CA GLU A 27 -14.28 -7.27 -5.49
C GLU A 27 -13.78 -6.16 -6.41
N LEU A 28 -12.60 -6.33 -7.01
CA LEU A 28 -12.04 -5.35 -7.94
C LEU A 28 -12.78 -5.41 -9.29
N ASN A 29 -13.12 -4.25 -9.82
CA ASN A 29 -13.53 -4.17 -11.21
C ASN A 29 -12.32 -3.96 -12.12
N VAL A 30 -12.54 -4.06 -13.43
CA VAL A 30 -11.46 -3.96 -14.42
C VAL A 30 -10.74 -2.61 -14.34
N ALA A 31 -11.49 -1.52 -14.17
CA ALA A 31 -10.91 -0.18 -14.10
C ALA A 31 -10.03 0.00 -12.86
N GLN A 32 -10.46 -0.53 -11.73
CA GLN A 32 -9.68 -0.48 -10.48
C GLN A 32 -8.40 -1.30 -10.60
N LEU A 33 -8.50 -2.50 -11.14
CA LEU A 33 -7.33 -3.35 -11.37
C LEU A 33 -6.34 -2.67 -12.32
N TYR A 34 -6.83 -2.11 -13.41
CA TYR A 34 -5.99 -1.40 -14.37
C TYR A 34 -5.26 -0.23 -13.72
N ALA A 35 -5.95 0.56 -12.90
CA ALA A 35 -5.35 1.69 -12.18
C ALA A 35 -4.26 1.24 -11.20
N ILE A 36 -4.50 0.13 -10.49
CA ILE A 36 -3.50 -0.46 -9.58
C ILE A 36 -2.24 -0.85 -10.35
N LEU A 37 -2.39 -1.59 -11.44
CA LEU A 37 -1.25 -2.07 -12.22
C LEU A 37 -0.49 -0.92 -12.88
N ALA A 38 -1.19 0.10 -13.36
CA ALA A 38 -0.57 1.28 -13.95
C ALA A 38 0.28 2.03 -12.92
N LEU A 39 -0.23 2.22 -11.71
CA LEU A 39 0.50 2.88 -10.64
C LEU A 39 1.73 2.08 -10.23
N ARG A 40 1.61 0.77 -10.09
CA ARG A 40 2.74 -0.10 -9.74
C ARG A 40 3.83 -0.04 -10.78
N SER A 41 3.46 -0.08 -12.05
CA SER A 41 4.42 0.06 -13.16
C SER A 41 5.14 1.41 -13.12
N GLU A 42 4.39 2.49 -12.93
CA GLU A 42 4.93 3.84 -12.87
C GLU A 42 5.96 4.00 -11.75
N VAL A 43 5.66 3.50 -10.56
CA VAL A 43 6.53 3.69 -9.39
C VAL A 43 7.67 2.70 -9.34
N PHE A 44 7.40 1.41 -9.46
CA PHE A 44 8.43 0.39 -9.26
C PHE A 44 9.32 0.19 -10.48
N VAL A 45 8.73 0.16 -11.67
CA VAL A 45 9.49 -0.14 -12.88
C VAL A 45 10.07 1.12 -13.50
N VAL A 46 9.27 2.15 -13.69
CA VAL A 46 9.73 3.37 -14.37
C VAL A 46 10.50 4.28 -13.42
N GLU A 47 9.91 4.71 -12.32
CA GLU A 47 10.53 5.67 -11.40
C GLU A 47 11.73 5.07 -10.67
N GLN A 48 11.58 3.88 -10.09
CA GLN A 48 12.67 3.21 -9.36
C GLN A 48 13.65 2.47 -10.26
N THR A 49 13.36 2.40 -11.55
CA THR A 49 14.20 1.73 -12.57
C THR A 49 14.51 0.28 -12.21
N CYS A 50 13.59 -0.41 -11.53
CA CYS A 50 13.73 -1.82 -11.21
C CYS A 50 13.20 -2.67 -12.36
N VAL A 51 14.08 -3.45 -12.97
CA VAL A 51 13.71 -4.36 -14.05
C VAL A 51 13.30 -5.70 -13.43
N TYR A 52 11.99 -5.85 -13.17
CA TYR A 52 11.44 -7.11 -12.67
C TYR A 52 10.00 -7.25 -13.14
N GLN A 53 9.45 -8.44 -13.00
CA GLN A 53 8.07 -8.68 -13.39
C GLN A 53 7.11 -8.31 -12.27
N ASP A 54 6.61 -7.08 -12.30
CA ASP A 54 5.71 -6.59 -11.26
C ASP A 54 4.37 -7.33 -11.23
N ILE A 55 3.81 -7.64 -12.40
CA ILE A 55 2.61 -8.47 -12.51
C ILE A 55 3.03 -9.93 -12.41
N ASP A 56 2.89 -10.51 -11.23
CA ASP A 56 3.51 -11.77 -10.83
C ASP A 56 2.53 -12.96 -10.71
N GLY A 57 1.28 -12.76 -11.14
CA GLY A 57 0.26 -13.79 -11.06
C GLY A 57 -0.45 -13.91 -9.72
N GLN A 58 -0.12 -13.09 -8.73
CA GLN A 58 -0.68 -13.19 -7.39
C GLN A 58 -1.77 -12.17 -7.08
N ASP A 59 -2.09 -11.29 -8.01
CA ASP A 59 -3.04 -10.21 -7.74
C ASP A 59 -4.48 -10.68 -7.63
N LEU A 60 -4.82 -11.78 -8.28
CA LEU A 60 -6.19 -12.26 -8.39
C LEU A 60 -6.34 -13.70 -7.89
N THR A 61 -5.54 -14.12 -6.93
CA THR A 61 -5.53 -15.49 -6.44
C THR A 61 -5.80 -15.59 -4.95
N GLY A 62 -6.34 -16.73 -4.52
CA GLY A 62 -6.54 -17.08 -3.12
C GLY A 62 -7.32 -16.03 -2.34
N GLU A 63 -6.83 -15.72 -1.16
CA GLU A 63 -7.44 -14.74 -0.25
C GLU A 63 -6.75 -13.39 -0.31
N ASN A 64 -5.96 -13.14 -1.35
CA ASN A 64 -5.17 -11.93 -1.49
C ASN A 64 -6.06 -10.68 -1.57
N ARG A 65 -5.60 -9.60 -0.95
CA ARG A 65 -6.36 -8.37 -0.79
C ARG A 65 -5.58 -7.15 -1.27
N HIS A 66 -6.32 -6.11 -1.58
CA HIS A 66 -5.77 -4.83 -2.03
C HIS A 66 -6.29 -3.72 -1.15
N ILE A 67 -5.37 -2.93 -0.60
CA ILE A 67 -5.68 -1.78 0.24
C ILE A 67 -5.45 -0.54 -0.60
N ILE A 68 -6.46 0.29 -0.74
CA ILE A 68 -6.44 1.44 -1.65
C ILE A 68 -6.95 2.68 -0.94
N ALA A 69 -6.22 3.77 -1.07
CA ALA A 69 -6.72 5.10 -0.73
C ALA A 69 -7.03 5.85 -2.03
N TRP A 70 -8.26 6.29 -2.17
CA TRP A 70 -8.72 7.09 -3.30
C TRP A 70 -8.77 8.56 -2.89
N LEU A 71 -8.28 9.42 -3.77
CA LEU A 71 -8.36 10.88 -3.63
C LEU A 71 -8.69 11.46 -5.00
N ASP A 72 -9.84 12.15 -5.09
CA ASP A 72 -10.32 12.75 -6.35
C ASP A 72 -10.38 11.74 -7.50
N GLY A 73 -10.83 10.52 -7.21
CA GLY A 73 -10.99 9.47 -8.21
C GLY A 73 -9.69 8.80 -8.65
N LYS A 74 -8.56 9.15 -8.03
CA LYS A 74 -7.25 8.57 -8.32
C LYS A 74 -6.70 7.84 -7.11
N ILE A 75 -5.84 6.86 -7.35
CA ILE A 75 -5.16 6.16 -6.26
C ILE A 75 -4.11 7.09 -5.65
N ALA A 76 -4.25 7.37 -4.35
CA ALA A 76 -3.29 8.14 -3.57
C ALA A 76 -2.28 7.24 -2.85
N ALA A 77 -2.72 6.06 -2.43
CA ALA A 77 -1.87 5.09 -1.75
C ALA A 77 -2.38 3.67 -2.02
N TYR A 78 -1.49 2.71 -1.99
CA TYR A 78 -1.81 1.32 -2.31
C TYR A 78 -0.88 0.36 -1.58
N ALA A 79 -1.43 -0.78 -1.15
CA ALA A 79 -0.65 -1.91 -0.67
C ALA A 79 -1.35 -3.21 -1.04
N ARG A 80 -0.56 -4.25 -1.25
CA ARG A 80 -1.06 -5.60 -1.53
C ARG A 80 -0.81 -6.49 -0.32
N ILE A 81 -1.80 -7.29 0.02
CA ILE A 81 -1.70 -8.31 1.06
C ILE A 81 -1.80 -9.68 0.42
N LEU A 82 -0.75 -10.48 0.57
CA LEU A 82 -0.70 -11.86 0.13
C LEU A 82 -0.93 -12.79 1.31
N ARG A 83 -1.90 -13.68 1.20
CA ARG A 83 -2.19 -14.69 2.23
C ARG A 83 -1.51 -16.00 1.88
N PHE A 84 -0.66 -16.46 2.78
CA PHE A 84 -0.07 -17.79 2.76
C PHE A 84 -0.75 -18.67 3.81
N GLU A 85 -0.36 -19.93 3.93
CA GLU A 85 -1.01 -20.86 4.84
C GLU A 85 -1.06 -20.34 6.28
N ASP A 86 0.09 -19.92 6.82
CA ASP A 86 0.20 -19.45 8.20
C ASP A 86 0.49 -17.96 8.34
N ASP A 87 0.93 -17.33 7.27
CA ASP A 87 1.44 -15.98 7.27
C ASP A 87 0.69 -15.09 6.30
N VAL A 88 0.82 -13.79 6.50
CA VAL A 88 0.46 -12.78 5.49
C VAL A 88 1.69 -11.93 5.20
N ALA A 89 1.78 -11.47 3.96
CA ALA A 89 2.85 -10.55 3.56
C ALA A 89 2.22 -9.28 3.01
N ILE A 90 2.68 -8.13 3.49
CA ILE A 90 2.31 -6.83 2.93
C ILE A 90 3.42 -6.39 2.00
N GLY A 91 3.08 -6.10 0.76
CA GLY A 91 4.03 -5.65 -0.25
C GLY A 91 3.43 -4.68 -1.23
N ARG A 92 4.20 -4.31 -2.24
CA ARG A 92 3.78 -3.32 -3.25
C ARG A 92 3.25 -2.04 -2.61
N VAL A 93 3.89 -1.60 -1.51
CA VAL A 93 3.49 -0.42 -0.75
C VAL A 93 3.87 0.84 -1.51
N ILE A 94 2.88 1.67 -1.84
CA ILE A 94 3.06 2.87 -2.67
C ILE A 94 2.31 4.03 -2.08
N VAL A 95 2.96 5.21 -2.04
CA VAL A 95 2.27 6.50 -2.02
C VAL A 95 2.46 7.09 -3.40
N ALA A 96 1.36 7.39 -4.09
CA ALA A 96 1.41 7.90 -5.46
C ALA A 96 2.23 9.20 -5.53
N PRO A 97 2.97 9.44 -6.62
CA PRO A 97 3.79 10.64 -6.75
C PRO A 97 3.01 11.93 -6.48
N SER A 98 1.76 12.01 -6.95
CA SER A 98 0.88 13.17 -6.76
C SER A 98 0.43 13.36 -5.31
N ALA A 99 0.54 12.33 -4.48
CA ALA A 99 0.09 12.35 -3.08
C ALA A 99 1.25 12.37 -2.08
N ARG A 100 2.49 12.37 -2.53
CA ARG A 100 3.65 12.49 -1.66
C ARG A 100 3.63 13.86 -0.98
N GLY A 101 3.98 13.89 0.30
CA GLY A 101 3.87 15.08 1.12
C GLY A 101 2.60 15.12 1.96
N LEU A 102 1.61 14.26 1.68
CA LEU A 102 0.40 14.14 2.49
C LEU A 102 0.56 13.16 3.65
N LYS A 103 1.75 12.60 3.83
CA LYS A 103 2.11 11.68 4.92
C LYS A 103 1.20 10.45 4.99
N LEU A 104 0.90 9.86 3.84
CA LEU A 104 -0.02 8.73 3.76
C LEU A 104 0.61 7.37 4.08
N GLY A 105 1.94 7.28 4.07
CA GLY A 105 2.63 5.99 4.25
C GLY A 105 2.28 5.30 5.57
N TYR A 106 2.24 6.05 6.66
CA TYR A 106 1.89 5.51 7.97
C TYR A 106 0.43 5.05 8.01
N GLN A 107 -0.48 5.90 7.52
CA GLN A 107 -1.91 5.57 7.43
C GLN A 107 -2.14 4.32 6.58
N LEU A 108 -1.45 4.22 5.45
CA LEU A 108 -1.54 3.05 4.57
C LEU A 108 -1.19 1.77 5.32
N MET A 109 -0.07 1.78 6.04
CA MET A 109 0.34 0.61 6.81
C MET A 109 -0.62 0.31 7.96
N GLU A 110 -1.17 1.33 8.61
CA GLU A 110 -2.21 1.12 9.63
C GLU A 110 -3.45 0.48 9.02
N GLN A 111 -3.88 0.91 7.85
CA GLN A 111 -5.03 0.31 7.15
C GLN A 111 -4.74 -1.14 6.75
N ALA A 112 -3.55 -1.41 6.24
CA ALA A 112 -3.15 -2.76 5.88
C ALA A 112 -3.12 -3.69 7.09
N LEU A 113 -2.57 -3.23 8.21
CA LEU A 113 -2.54 -4.00 9.46
C LEU A 113 -3.94 -4.21 10.03
N ALA A 114 -4.82 -3.20 9.93
CA ALA A 114 -6.21 -3.34 10.35
C ALA A 114 -6.94 -4.42 9.52
N ALA A 115 -6.69 -4.47 8.23
CA ALA A 115 -7.24 -5.52 7.35
C ALA A 115 -6.73 -6.90 7.76
N CYS A 116 -5.44 -7.03 8.04
CA CYS A 116 -4.87 -8.29 8.51
C CYS A 116 -5.48 -8.72 9.84
N GLN A 117 -5.65 -7.80 10.77
CA GLN A 117 -6.28 -8.07 12.07
C GLN A 117 -7.73 -8.52 11.91
N LYS A 118 -8.46 -7.89 11.00
CA LYS A 118 -9.85 -8.21 10.74
C LYS A 118 -10.04 -9.59 10.12
N HIS A 119 -9.23 -9.91 9.11
CA HIS A 119 -9.42 -11.13 8.32
C HIS A 119 -8.63 -12.34 8.86
N TRP A 120 -7.49 -12.12 9.48
CA TRP A 120 -6.59 -13.17 9.95
C TRP A 120 -5.99 -12.84 11.32
N PRO A 121 -6.84 -12.71 12.36
CA PRO A 121 -6.32 -12.40 13.70
C PRO A 121 -5.33 -13.47 14.17
N GLY A 122 -4.23 -13.02 14.77
CA GLY A 122 -3.16 -13.90 15.24
C GLY A 122 -2.13 -14.27 14.18
N ALA A 123 -2.31 -13.87 12.93
CA ALA A 123 -1.35 -14.20 11.87
C ALA A 123 -0.02 -13.45 12.07
N ARG A 124 1.04 -14.06 11.56
CA ARG A 124 2.33 -13.39 11.41
C ARG A 124 2.28 -12.54 10.14
N VAL A 125 2.58 -11.26 10.28
CA VAL A 125 2.66 -10.33 9.16
C VAL A 125 4.12 -10.08 8.83
N ALA A 126 4.53 -10.38 7.60
CA ALA A 126 5.89 -10.21 7.13
C ALA A 126 5.96 -9.12 6.06
N ILE A 127 7.06 -8.38 6.05
CA ILE A 127 7.38 -7.41 5.02
C ILE A 127 8.84 -7.55 4.61
N SER A 128 9.15 -7.17 3.38
CA SER A 128 10.51 -6.95 2.92
C SER A 128 10.70 -5.44 2.84
N ALA A 129 11.33 -4.88 3.86
CA ALA A 129 11.46 -3.43 4.01
C ALA A 129 12.77 -2.94 3.39
N GLN A 130 12.73 -1.82 2.68
CA GLN A 130 13.98 -1.15 2.31
C GLN A 130 14.72 -0.79 3.60
N ALA A 131 16.02 -1.09 3.66
CA ALA A 131 16.80 -1.01 4.89
C ALA A 131 16.75 0.38 5.54
N HIS A 132 16.71 1.45 4.75
CA HIS A 132 16.62 2.81 5.28
C HIS A 132 15.27 3.16 5.91
N LEU A 133 14.25 2.32 5.71
CA LEU A 133 12.91 2.50 6.28
C LEU A 133 12.68 1.64 7.53
N GLN A 134 13.71 0.98 8.03
CA GLN A 134 13.60 0.09 9.19
C GLN A 134 13.02 0.81 10.41
N GLY A 135 13.43 2.06 10.65
CA GLY A 135 12.87 2.87 11.73
C GLY A 135 11.40 3.18 11.56
N PHE A 136 10.97 3.44 10.33
CA PHE A 136 9.56 3.69 10.01
C PHE A 136 8.69 2.47 10.35
N TYR A 137 9.09 1.29 9.89
CA TYR A 137 8.34 0.07 10.18
C TYR A 137 8.45 -0.34 11.66
N GLY A 138 9.58 -0.05 12.29
CA GLY A 138 9.75 -0.28 13.73
C GLY A 138 8.74 0.48 14.58
N ARG A 139 8.39 1.69 14.19
CA ARG A 139 7.36 2.48 14.88
C ARG A 139 5.97 1.86 14.77
N LEU A 140 5.74 1.03 13.77
CA LEU A 140 4.48 0.29 13.58
C LEU A 140 4.46 -1.02 14.37
N GLY A 141 5.59 -1.39 14.98
CA GLY A 141 5.72 -2.60 15.77
C GLY A 141 6.46 -3.75 15.06
N PHE A 142 6.92 -3.53 13.84
CA PHE A 142 7.69 -4.55 13.13
C PHE A 142 9.10 -4.69 13.72
N VAL A 143 9.60 -5.92 13.74
CA VAL A 143 10.92 -6.27 14.22
C VAL A 143 11.67 -7.02 13.13
N ALA A 144 12.93 -6.65 12.91
CA ALA A 144 13.76 -7.34 11.92
C ALA A 144 14.01 -8.79 12.34
N TYR A 145 13.87 -9.72 11.39
CA TYR A 145 14.17 -11.13 11.60
C TYR A 145 15.27 -11.63 10.68
N SER A 146 15.75 -10.81 9.76
CA SER A 146 16.83 -11.18 8.84
C SER A 146 17.95 -10.16 8.87
N GLU A 147 19.08 -10.52 8.28
CA GLU A 147 20.13 -9.56 7.96
C GLU A 147 19.74 -8.78 6.70
N ILE A 148 20.47 -7.72 6.41
CA ILE A 148 20.26 -6.93 5.19
C ILE A 148 20.64 -7.79 3.97
N TYR A 149 19.78 -7.77 2.95
CA TYR A 149 19.99 -8.48 1.69
C TYR A 149 19.65 -7.56 0.52
N ASP A 150 20.16 -7.89 -0.66
CA ASP A 150 19.88 -7.14 -1.87
C ASP A 150 18.60 -7.64 -2.51
N GLU A 151 17.72 -6.72 -2.88
CA GLU A 151 16.51 -6.98 -3.64
C GLU A 151 16.44 -5.95 -4.76
N ASP A 152 16.62 -6.41 -6.00
CA ASP A 152 16.62 -5.55 -7.18
C ASP A 152 17.59 -4.36 -7.08
N GLY A 153 18.77 -4.60 -6.49
CA GLY A 153 19.81 -3.57 -6.32
C GLY A 153 19.61 -2.64 -5.14
N ILE A 154 18.58 -2.86 -4.31
CA ILE A 154 18.26 -2.02 -3.16
C ILE A 154 18.43 -2.86 -1.89
N PRO A 155 19.16 -2.35 -0.86
CA PRO A 155 19.25 -3.05 0.42
C PRO A 155 17.89 -3.16 1.12
N HIS A 156 17.53 -4.39 1.51
CA HIS A 156 16.29 -4.71 2.21
C HIS A 156 16.56 -5.48 3.48
N VAL A 157 15.57 -5.51 4.35
CA VAL A 157 15.58 -6.34 5.57
C VAL A 157 14.20 -6.94 5.77
N GLY A 158 14.15 -8.23 6.12
CA GLY A 158 12.90 -8.89 6.49
C GLY A 158 12.47 -8.44 7.88
N MET A 159 11.20 -8.03 8.00
CA MET A 159 10.62 -7.61 9.27
C MET A 159 9.28 -8.29 9.48
N GLU A 160 8.90 -8.49 10.74
CA GLU A 160 7.67 -9.20 11.09
C GLU A 160 6.96 -8.57 12.28
N LEU A 161 5.66 -8.83 12.34
CA LEU A 161 4.77 -8.40 13.41
C LEU A 161 3.65 -9.45 13.57
N ARG A 162 3.30 -9.79 14.79
CA ARG A 162 2.10 -10.59 15.06
C ARG A 162 0.95 -9.70 15.45
N ILE A 163 -0.19 -10.00 14.89
CA ILE A 163 -1.42 -9.24 15.14
C ILE A 163 -2.42 -10.06 15.96
#